data_97e096828ad0b91dafe6b318f0ceec18
#
_entry.id   97e096828ad0b91dafe6b318f0ceec18
#
_cell.length_a   1.000
_cell.length_b   1.000
_cell.length_c   1.000
_cell.angle_alpha   90.00
_cell.angle_beta   90.00
_cell.angle_gamma   90.00
#
_symmetry.space_group_name_H-M   'P 1'
#
loop_
_entity.id
_entity.type
_entity.pdbx_description
1 polymer ?
#
loop_
_entity_poly.entity_id
_entity_poly.type
_entity_poly.pdbx_seq_one_letter_code
_entity_poly.pdbx_strand_id
1 'polypeptide(L)'
;MPRRKNCGHGHDYPCTCAMGNLYRFVEPVLLLLLKKKGRSYGYELAEDLQAHALTDAAIERAALYRTLRTLEANGNVVSEWETDNSGPARRVYKLTRQGEQHLQEWAAVLDHVAKSMSRFVKTTRSMASEAPAAKVRVKASR
;
A
#
# COMPACT_ATOMS: atom_id res chain seq x y z
N MET A 1 16.26 -19.35 -6.73
CA MET A 1 14.88 -18.93 -6.99
C MET A 1 14.09 -19.10 -5.71
N PRO A 2 13.53 -18.05 -5.16
CA PRO A 2 12.64 -18.23 -4.03
C PRO A 2 11.49 -19.12 -4.46
N ARG A 3 11.18 -20.13 -3.65
CA ARG A 3 10.03 -20.99 -3.90
C ARG A 3 8.79 -20.12 -4.05
N ARG A 4 8.09 -20.26 -5.16
CA ARG A 4 6.77 -19.67 -5.33
C ARG A 4 5.88 -20.22 -4.22
N LYS A 5 5.72 -19.47 -3.15
CA LYS A 5 4.64 -19.77 -2.22
C LYS A 5 3.36 -19.54 -2.99
N ASN A 6 2.59 -20.59 -3.13
CA ASN A 6 1.27 -20.51 -3.75
C ASN A 6 0.44 -19.55 -2.90
N CYS A 7 0.34 -18.31 -3.33
CA CYS A 7 -0.37 -17.26 -2.59
C CYS A 7 -1.88 -17.28 -2.84
N GLY A 8 -2.36 -18.18 -3.69
CA GLY A 8 -3.78 -18.29 -4.01
C GLY A 8 -4.38 -17.15 -4.83
N HIS A 9 -3.55 -16.22 -5.30
CA HIS A 9 -4.03 -15.02 -6.03
C HIS A 9 -4.32 -15.24 -7.52
N GLY A 10 -3.95 -16.39 -8.10
CA GLY A 10 -4.34 -16.79 -9.44
C GLY A 10 -3.90 -15.87 -10.60
N HIS A 11 -2.86 -15.07 -10.43
CA HIS A 11 -2.31 -14.21 -11.49
C HIS A 11 -1.01 -14.76 -12.09
N ASP A 12 -0.72 -14.38 -13.32
CA ASP A 12 0.44 -14.89 -14.09
C ASP A 12 1.76 -14.14 -13.83
N TYR A 13 1.74 -13.11 -13.02
CA TYR A 13 2.93 -12.34 -12.67
C TYR A 13 3.43 -12.69 -11.26
N PRO A 14 4.71 -12.42 -10.96
CA PRO A 14 5.26 -12.69 -9.62
C PRO A 14 4.52 -11.90 -8.54
N CYS A 15 4.02 -12.59 -7.52
CA CYS A 15 3.23 -11.97 -6.46
C CYS A 15 4.12 -11.25 -5.44
N THR A 16 3.76 -10.02 -5.10
CA THR A 16 4.45 -9.23 -4.09
C THR A 16 4.29 -9.79 -2.68
N CYS A 17 3.29 -10.65 -2.42
CA CYS A 17 3.09 -11.26 -1.11
C CYS A 17 4.26 -12.13 -0.67
N ALA A 18 5.08 -12.65 -1.60
CA ALA A 18 6.29 -13.42 -1.31
C ALA A 18 7.44 -12.55 -0.78
N MET A 19 7.35 -11.23 -0.92
CA MET A 19 8.42 -10.27 -0.59
C MET A 19 8.26 -9.67 0.81
N GLY A 20 7.38 -10.21 1.65
CA GLY A 20 7.19 -9.76 3.02
C GLY A 20 6.15 -8.65 3.17
N ASN A 21 6.26 -7.89 4.24
CA ASN A 21 5.23 -6.94 4.67
C ASN A 21 5.29 -5.62 3.90
N LEU A 22 4.61 -5.57 2.75
CA LEU A 22 4.46 -4.35 1.94
C LEU A 22 3.14 -3.60 2.22
N TYR A 23 2.45 -3.87 3.32
CA TYR A 23 1.21 -3.20 3.68
C TYR A 23 1.39 -1.80 4.29
N ARG A 24 2.59 -1.26 4.29
CA ARG A 24 2.88 0.12 4.70
C ARG A 24 2.18 1.17 3.84
N PHE A 25 1.59 0.74 2.73
CA PHE A 25 0.91 1.62 1.79
C PHE A 25 -0.61 1.65 1.96
N VAL A 26 -1.13 1.21 3.08
CA VAL A 26 -2.58 1.28 3.39
C VAL A 26 -3.03 2.74 3.51
N GLU A 27 -2.25 3.56 4.16
CA GLU A 27 -2.56 4.98 4.38
C GLU A 27 -2.81 5.77 3.09
N PRO A 28 -1.89 5.76 2.09
CA PRO A 28 -2.13 6.52 0.86
C PRO A 28 -3.32 5.99 0.06
N VAL A 29 -3.60 4.70 0.09
CA VAL A 29 -4.76 4.14 -0.61
C VAL A 29 -6.06 4.58 0.06
N LEU A 30 -6.11 4.61 1.39
CA LEU A 30 -7.28 5.12 2.12
C LEU A 30 -7.54 6.59 1.83
N LEU A 31 -6.50 7.42 1.82
CA LEU A 31 -6.61 8.83 1.48
C LEU A 31 -7.15 9.02 0.06
N LEU A 32 -6.65 8.24 -0.89
CA LEU A 32 -7.13 8.29 -2.28
C LEU A 32 -8.60 7.88 -2.39
N LEU A 33 -9.02 6.82 -1.73
CA LEU A 33 -10.40 6.36 -1.74
C LEU A 33 -11.34 7.41 -1.15
N LEU A 34 -10.95 8.02 -0.05
CA LEU A 34 -11.74 9.09 0.57
C LEU A 34 -11.81 10.34 -0.33
N LYS A 35 -10.74 10.65 -1.05
CA LYS A 35 -10.73 11.73 -2.05
C LYS A 35 -11.71 11.45 -3.18
N LYS A 36 -11.73 10.23 -3.68
CA LYS A 36 -12.63 9.81 -4.78
C LYS A 36 -14.11 9.80 -4.36
N LYS A 37 -14.38 9.29 -3.17
CA LYS A 37 -15.77 9.11 -2.68
C LYS A 37 -16.34 10.36 -2.02
N GLY A 38 -15.49 11.25 -1.53
CA GLY A 38 -15.88 12.39 -0.72
C GLY A 38 -16.19 12.03 0.72
N ARG A 39 -16.96 10.96 0.95
CA ARG A 39 -17.27 10.39 2.27
C ARG A 39 -17.49 8.90 2.13
N SER A 40 -17.14 8.13 3.14
CA SER A 40 -17.33 6.69 3.10
C SER A 40 -17.45 6.10 4.50
N TYR A 41 -18.18 5.01 4.59
CA TYR A 41 -18.22 4.17 5.80
C TYR A 41 -16.97 3.28 5.85
N GLY A 42 -16.57 2.89 7.06
CA GLY A 42 -15.40 2.03 7.25
C GLY A 42 -15.53 0.69 6.52
N TYR A 43 -16.71 0.08 6.48
CA TYR A 43 -16.91 -1.20 5.78
C TYR A 43 -16.81 -1.06 4.25
N GLU A 44 -17.23 0.06 3.67
CA GLU A 44 -17.07 0.32 2.24
C GLU A 44 -15.59 0.48 1.87
N LEU A 45 -14.85 1.20 2.72
CA LEU A 45 -13.40 1.34 2.55
C LEU A 45 -12.69 -0.01 2.63
N ALA A 46 -13.15 -0.91 3.52
CA ALA A 46 -12.60 -2.25 3.64
C ALA A 46 -12.79 -3.08 2.37
N GLU A 47 -13.96 -2.96 1.73
CA GLU A 47 -14.25 -3.66 0.46
C GLU A 47 -13.40 -3.13 -0.69
N ASP A 48 -13.26 -1.80 -0.79
CA ASP A 48 -12.55 -1.16 -1.88
C ASP A 48 -11.02 -1.17 -1.71
N LEU A 49 -10.55 -1.27 -0.48
CA LEU A 49 -9.13 -1.18 -0.17
C LEU A 49 -8.30 -2.26 -0.88
N GLN A 50 -8.78 -3.49 -0.87
CA GLN A 50 -8.07 -4.60 -1.50
C GLN A 50 -8.01 -4.45 -3.03
N ALA A 51 -9.08 -3.95 -3.65
CA ALA A 51 -9.14 -3.71 -5.09
C ALA A 51 -8.18 -2.61 -5.56
N HIS A 52 -7.86 -1.65 -4.69
CA HIS A 52 -6.97 -0.52 -4.97
C HIS A 52 -5.59 -0.65 -4.31
N ALA A 53 -5.31 -1.79 -3.69
CA ALA A 53 -4.04 -2.02 -3.00
C ALA A 53 -2.85 -1.87 -3.95
N LEU A 54 -1.78 -1.25 -3.47
CA LEU A 54 -0.55 -1.06 -4.23
C LEU A 54 0.30 -2.34 -4.30
N THR A 55 -0.04 -3.32 -3.48
CA THR A 55 0.61 -4.63 -3.44
C THR A 55 -0.43 -5.74 -3.43
N ASP A 56 -0.02 -6.97 -3.69
CA ASP A 56 -0.90 -8.13 -3.68
C ASP A 56 -1.13 -8.71 -2.27
N ALA A 57 -0.50 -8.12 -1.25
CA ALA A 57 -0.67 -8.57 0.12
C ALA A 57 -2.10 -8.32 0.61
N ALA A 58 -2.68 -9.31 1.29
CA ALA A 58 -4.00 -9.17 1.89
C ALA A 58 -3.95 -8.11 3.01
N ILE A 59 -4.92 -7.19 2.97
CA ILE A 59 -5.04 -6.13 3.97
C ILE A 59 -6.12 -6.53 4.99
N GLU A 60 -5.70 -6.71 6.23
CA GLU A 60 -6.60 -7.05 7.33
C GLU A 60 -7.46 -5.85 7.72
N ARG A 61 -8.72 -6.10 8.09
CA ARG A 61 -9.64 -5.06 8.58
C ARG A 61 -9.08 -4.31 9.79
N ALA A 62 -8.37 -5.02 10.67
CA ALA A 62 -7.72 -4.40 11.82
C ALA A 62 -6.68 -3.35 11.40
N ALA A 63 -5.93 -3.60 10.33
CA ALA A 63 -4.97 -2.65 9.79
C ALA A 63 -5.67 -1.40 9.23
N LEU A 64 -6.78 -1.58 8.53
CA LEU A 64 -7.58 -0.47 8.01
C LEU A 64 -8.09 0.44 9.13
N TYR A 65 -8.73 -0.11 10.14
CA TYR A 65 -9.29 0.68 11.24
C TYR A 65 -8.20 1.35 12.09
N ARG A 66 -7.08 0.68 12.27
CA ARG A 66 -5.90 1.26 12.94
C ARG A 66 -5.35 2.44 12.17
N THR A 67 -5.25 2.32 10.86
CA THR A 67 -4.80 3.41 9.97
C THR A 67 -5.78 4.57 9.99
N LEU A 68 -7.08 4.32 9.93
CA LEU A 68 -8.10 5.37 10.05
C LEU A 68 -7.99 6.13 11.37
N ARG A 69 -7.78 5.43 12.48
CA ARG A 69 -7.58 6.07 13.79
C ARG A 69 -6.33 6.95 13.81
N THR A 70 -5.24 6.49 13.22
CA THR A 70 -4.00 7.26 13.10
C THR A 70 -4.20 8.50 12.23
N LEU A 71 -4.86 8.38 11.10
CA LEU A 71 -5.17 9.50 10.22
C LEU A 71 -6.07 10.53 10.89
N GLU A 72 -7.05 10.08 11.66
CA GLU A 72 -7.94 10.96 12.42
C GLU A 72 -7.18 11.67 13.56
N ALA A 73 -6.34 10.97 14.30
CA ALA A 73 -5.51 11.54 15.35
C ALA A 73 -4.54 12.61 14.81
N ASN A 74 -4.06 12.42 13.58
CA ASN A 74 -3.16 13.36 12.91
C ASN A 74 -3.89 14.50 12.17
N GLY A 75 -5.21 14.51 12.19
CA GLY A 75 -6.01 15.56 11.55
C GLY A 75 -6.19 15.41 10.05
N ASN A 76 -5.82 14.28 9.46
CA ASN A 76 -5.95 14.03 8.02
C ASN A 76 -7.35 13.57 7.62
N VAL A 77 -8.08 13.01 8.55
CA VAL A 77 -9.43 12.47 8.38
C VAL A 77 -10.27 12.91 9.57
N VAL A 78 -11.55 13.17 9.33
CA VAL A 78 -12.56 13.38 10.38
C VAL A 78 -13.63 12.33 10.24
N SER A 79 -14.25 11.95 11.35
CA SER A 79 -15.35 11.02 11.36
C SER A 79 -16.57 11.59 12.12
N GLU A 80 -17.75 11.21 11.66
CA GLU A 80 -19.01 11.57 12.25
C GLU A 80 -19.87 10.32 12.39
N TRP A 81 -20.69 10.25 13.45
CA TRP A 81 -21.68 9.22 13.59
C TRP A 81 -22.92 9.60 12.82
N GLU A 82 -23.31 8.78 11.86
CA GLU A 82 -24.57 8.91 11.16
C GLU A 82 -25.63 8.09 11.86
N THR A 83 -26.58 8.78 12.47
CA THR A 83 -27.75 8.18 13.11
C THR A 83 -28.92 8.29 12.15
N ASP A 84 -29.05 7.38 11.22
CA ASP A 84 -30.25 7.28 10.42
C ASP A 84 -31.29 6.46 11.18
N ASN A 85 -32.59 6.83 11.10
CA ASN A 85 -33.67 6.33 11.92
C ASN A 85 -33.98 4.83 11.75
N SER A 86 -33.28 4.09 10.93
CA SER A 86 -33.60 2.71 10.55
C SER A 86 -32.49 1.68 10.82
N GLY A 87 -31.51 1.99 11.67
CA GLY A 87 -30.45 1.03 11.98
C GLY A 87 -29.44 1.53 13.01
N PRO A 88 -28.42 0.71 13.34
CA PRO A 88 -27.36 1.12 14.24
C PRO A 88 -26.57 2.29 13.67
N ALA A 89 -26.09 3.18 14.53
CA ALA A 89 -25.26 4.32 14.16
C ALA A 89 -24.02 3.84 13.37
N ARG A 90 -23.73 4.52 12.27
CA ARG A 90 -22.59 4.22 11.39
C ARG A 90 -21.59 5.36 11.41
N ARG A 91 -20.32 5.02 11.40
CA ARG A 91 -19.24 6.00 11.36
C ARG A 91 -18.89 6.33 9.93
N VAL A 92 -18.97 7.62 9.57
CA VAL A 92 -18.65 8.13 8.24
C VAL A 92 -17.34 8.90 8.32
N TYR A 93 -16.44 8.62 7.41
CA TYR A 93 -15.13 9.26 7.32
C TYR A 93 -15.06 10.22 6.15
N LYS A 94 -14.40 11.33 6.36
CA LYS A 94 -14.13 12.36 5.34
C LYS A 94 -12.67 12.77 5.38
N LEU A 95 -12.13 13.07 4.21
CA LEU A 95 -10.81 13.66 4.08
C LEU A 95 -10.86 15.14 4.49
N THR A 96 -9.89 15.60 5.28
CA THR A 96 -9.72 17.00 5.61
C THR A 96 -8.84 17.68 4.55
N ARG A 97 -8.76 19.01 4.59
CA ARG A 97 -7.83 19.77 3.76
C ARG A 97 -6.37 19.35 4.01
N GLN A 98 -6.01 19.15 5.26
CA GLN A 98 -4.70 18.62 5.64
C GLN A 98 -4.48 17.20 5.09
N GLY A 99 -5.53 16.37 5.07
CA GLY A 99 -5.48 15.04 4.48
C GLY A 99 -5.26 15.06 2.97
N GLU A 100 -5.83 16.03 2.27
CA GLU A 100 -5.55 16.23 0.84
C GLU A 100 -4.09 16.58 0.58
N GLN A 101 -3.50 17.44 1.39
CA GLN A 101 -2.08 17.77 1.32
C GLN A 101 -1.22 16.54 1.60
N HIS A 102 -1.59 15.77 2.60
CA HIS A 102 -0.88 14.53 2.97
C HIS A 102 -0.93 13.51 1.85
N LEU A 103 -2.05 13.40 1.14
CA LEU A 103 -2.18 12.56 -0.05
C LEU A 103 -1.20 12.99 -1.15
N GLN A 104 -1.06 14.29 -1.39
CA GLN A 104 -0.11 14.81 -2.37
C GLN A 104 1.34 14.55 -1.97
N GLU A 105 1.65 14.65 -0.70
CA GLU A 105 2.96 14.28 -0.16
C GLU A 105 3.27 12.80 -0.38
N TRP A 106 2.29 11.93 -0.15
CA TRP A 106 2.40 10.50 -0.44
C TRP A 106 2.65 10.25 -1.93
N ALA A 107 1.93 10.95 -2.80
CA ALA A 107 2.11 10.81 -4.25
C ALA A 107 3.54 11.17 -4.66
N ALA A 108 4.11 12.24 -4.11
CA ALA A 108 5.49 12.64 -4.38
C ALA A 108 6.51 11.61 -3.88
N VAL A 109 6.32 11.08 -2.69
CA VAL A 109 7.19 10.03 -2.12
C VAL A 109 7.11 8.75 -2.94
N LEU A 110 5.90 8.32 -3.29
CA LEU A 110 5.68 7.11 -4.08
C LEU A 110 6.23 7.25 -5.50
N ASP A 111 6.13 8.43 -6.10
CA ASP A 111 6.75 8.71 -7.41
C ASP A 111 8.27 8.53 -7.35
N HIS A 112 8.89 9.07 -6.32
CA HIS A 112 10.34 8.89 -6.09
C HIS A 112 10.71 7.41 -5.90
N VAL A 113 9.95 6.69 -5.08
CA VAL A 113 10.16 5.25 -4.85
C VAL A 113 9.98 4.46 -6.14
N ALA A 114 8.93 4.75 -6.90
CA ALA A 114 8.66 4.09 -8.18
C ALA A 114 9.81 4.28 -9.19
N LYS A 115 10.35 5.48 -9.28
CA LYS A 115 11.51 5.77 -10.14
C LYS A 115 12.76 5.05 -9.67
N SER A 116 12.99 4.99 -8.37
CA SER A 116 14.13 4.26 -7.79
C SER A 116 14.03 2.77 -8.06
N MET A 117 12.85 2.19 -7.89
CA MET A 117 12.59 0.78 -8.19
C MET A 117 12.76 0.48 -9.67
N SER A 118 12.29 1.36 -10.54
CA SER A 118 12.46 1.22 -12.00
C SER A 118 13.92 1.21 -12.40
N ARG A 119 14.74 2.10 -11.84
CA ARG A 119 16.19 2.12 -12.06
C ARG A 119 16.85 0.83 -11.59
N PHE A 120 16.49 0.35 -10.43
CA PHE A 120 16.99 -0.92 -9.89
C PHE A 120 16.69 -2.07 -10.85
N VAL A 121 15.47 -2.18 -11.33
CA VAL A 121 15.03 -3.23 -12.26
C VAL A 121 15.82 -3.16 -13.56
N LYS A 122 15.96 -1.97 -14.13
CA LYS A 122 16.74 -1.76 -15.37
C LYS A 122 18.19 -2.16 -15.20
N THR A 123 18.83 -1.74 -14.11
CA THR A 123 20.22 -2.07 -13.81
C THR A 123 20.40 -3.58 -13.65
N THR A 124 19.51 -4.22 -12.91
CA THR A 124 19.58 -5.67 -12.68
C THR A 124 19.42 -6.46 -13.97
N ARG A 125 18.46 -6.08 -14.82
CA ARG A 125 18.23 -6.74 -16.11
C ARG A 125 19.39 -6.54 -17.08
N SER A 126 19.96 -5.36 -17.09
CA SER A 126 21.16 -5.04 -17.90
C SER A 126 22.35 -5.92 -17.47
N MET A 127 22.56 -6.09 -16.18
CA MET A 127 23.63 -6.93 -15.65
C MET A 127 23.40 -8.43 -15.91
N ALA A 128 22.16 -8.88 -15.92
CA ALA A 128 21.82 -10.27 -16.21
C ALA A 128 22.11 -10.67 -17.65
N SER A 129 22.10 -9.71 -18.59
CA SER A 129 22.46 -9.93 -20.02
C SER A 129 23.95 -9.90 -20.28
N GLU A 130 24.76 -9.44 -19.32
CA GLU A 130 26.21 -9.41 -19.41
C GLU A 130 26.80 -10.69 -18.80
N ALA A 131 27.95 -11.16 -19.38
CA ALA A 131 28.70 -12.23 -18.77
C ALA A 131 29.10 -11.81 -17.35
N PRO A 132 29.05 -12.74 -16.36
CA PRO A 132 29.36 -12.37 -14.99
C PRO A 132 30.78 -11.77 -14.94
N ALA A 133 30.87 -10.53 -14.46
CA ALA A 133 32.14 -9.89 -14.19
C ALA A 133 32.95 -10.80 -13.25
N ALA A 134 34.27 -10.80 -13.45
CA ALA A 134 35.21 -11.66 -12.79
C ALA A 134 34.79 -12.05 -11.36
N LYS A 135 34.73 -13.36 -11.11
CA LYS A 135 34.42 -13.93 -9.80
C LYS A 135 35.19 -13.18 -8.74
N VAL A 136 34.46 -12.51 -7.84
CA VAL A 136 35.08 -12.01 -6.62
C VAL A 136 35.64 -13.22 -5.91
N ARG A 137 36.94 -13.39 -5.95
CA ARG A 137 37.61 -14.37 -5.09
C ARG A 137 37.43 -13.88 -3.66
N VAL A 138 36.47 -14.45 -2.99
CA VAL A 138 36.46 -14.40 -1.53
C VAL A 138 37.75 -15.11 -1.10
N LYS A 139 38.77 -14.36 -0.74
CA LYS A 139 39.90 -14.94 -0.04
C LYS A 139 39.32 -15.56 1.23
N ALA A 140 39.34 -16.89 1.28
CA ALA A 140 39.12 -17.59 2.54
C ALA A 140 40.13 -17.02 3.52
N SER A 141 39.67 -16.21 4.47
CA SER A 141 40.50 -15.83 5.60
C SER A 141 40.76 -17.08 6.41
N ARG A 142 41.99 -17.46 6.50
CA ARG A 142 42.40 -18.48 7.46
C ARG A 142 42.22 -17.97 8.89
#